data_2f5f339474e9dae9a359d7a86813a097
#
_entry.id   2f5f339474e9dae9a359d7a86813a097
#
_cell.length_a   1.000
_cell.length_b   1.000
_cell.length_c   1.000
_cell.angle_alpha   90.00
_cell.angle_beta   90.00
_cell.angle_gamma   90.00
#
_symmetry.space_group_name_H-M   'P 1'
#
loop_
_entity.id
_entity.type
_entity.pdbx_description
1 polymer ?
#
loop_
_entity_poly.entity_id
_entity_poly.type
_entity_poly.pdbx_seq_one_letter_code
_entity_poly.pdbx_strand_id
1 'polypeptide(L)'
;MTSRCVQAYDTLVLHNPKSVLVVLLLIAVFFGYHTKDFKLDASADSLLLEGDIDLKVFRKIHERYPSSDLLIVTYTPDKDLFSDQALKPLKQLRGELKKVASVETVFTILDAPLVKSSDVPLTEMIHDIPSLEKPGIDRAKAKDELLNSPIYRELIVSADGRTTALLLGLVEEQQYNKLRQTRSKLRAKQRNSGLSQKERQSLERIETEYDQAHEAINNQRRLDIAHIRDIIEPYRRHGVLYLGGVPMIADDMVSFVRKDLVIFGSVVLIFLIIVLTAIFRELRWIVLPLLSCFYAGLIMLGVLGLIGWKVTVISSN
;
A
#
# COMPACT_ATOMS: atom_id res chain seq x y z
N MET A 1 -5.58 -23.33 49.81
CA MET A 1 -5.29 -22.06 49.10
C MET A 1 -6.50 -21.46 48.38
N THR A 2 -7.46 -22.25 47.94
CA THR A 2 -8.70 -21.83 47.22
C THR A 2 -9.66 -20.97 48.05
N SER A 3 -9.76 -21.14 49.35
CA SER A 3 -10.74 -20.41 50.18
C SER A 3 -10.43 -18.90 50.34
N ARG A 4 -9.17 -18.49 50.41
CA ARG A 4 -8.77 -17.07 50.56
C ARG A 4 -9.03 -16.26 49.29
N CYS A 5 -8.79 -16.84 48.11
CA CYS A 5 -9.08 -16.16 46.84
C CYS A 5 -10.59 -16.00 46.62
N VAL A 6 -11.39 -17.01 47.01
CA VAL A 6 -12.86 -16.94 46.89
C VAL A 6 -13.43 -15.91 47.87
N GLN A 7 -12.92 -15.84 49.10
CA GLN A 7 -13.33 -14.82 50.07
C GLN A 7 -12.93 -13.40 49.64
N ALA A 8 -11.74 -13.22 49.07
CA ALA A 8 -11.31 -11.93 48.53
C ALA A 8 -12.19 -11.49 47.36
N TYR A 9 -12.52 -12.41 46.45
CA TYR A 9 -13.44 -12.13 45.34
C TYR A 9 -14.84 -11.72 45.85
N ASP A 10 -15.37 -12.49 46.80
CA ASP A 10 -16.71 -12.22 47.41
C ASP A 10 -16.73 -10.81 48.03
N THR A 11 -15.76 -10.49 48.86
CA THR A 11 -15.69 -9.20 49.56
C THR A 11 -15.40 -8.02 48.60
N LEU A 12 -14.53 -8.18 47.63
CA LEU A 12 -14.15 -7.10 46.69
C LEU A 12 -15.20 -6.88 45.61
N VAL A 13 -15.73 -7.96 45.03
CA VAL A 13 -16.60 -7.87 43.85
C VAL A 13 -18.07 -7.84 44.19
N LEU A 14 -18.54 -8.76 45.06
CA LEU A 14 -19.97 -8.89 45.35
C LEU A 14 -20.43 -7.85 46.39
N HIS A 15 -19.61 -7.50 47.37
CA HIS A 15 -20.01 -6.52 48.39
C HIS A 15 -19.84 -5.07 47.97
N ASN A 16 -18.95 -4.77 46.97
CA ASN A 16 -18.68 -3.42 46.50
C ASN A 16 -18.83 -3.28 44.96
N PRO A 17 -20.04 -3.58 44.37
CA PRO A 17 -20.16 -3.58 42.92
C PRO A 17 -19.96 -2.20 42.29
N LYS A 18 -20.28 -1.12 43.02
CA LYS A 18 -20.06 0.25 42.53
C LYS A 18 -18.58 0.58 42.38
N SER A 19 -17.72 0.14 43.34
CA SER A 19 -16.28 0.34 43.28
C SER A 19 -15.65 -0.44 42.12
N VAL A 20 -16.13 -1.65 41.90
CA VAL A 20 -15.66 -2.48 40.76
C VAL A 20 -16.02 -1.82 39.42
N LEU A 21 -17.25 -1.32 39.29
CA LEU A 21 -17.69 -0.59 38.09
C LEU A 21 -16.84 0.67 37.84
N VAL A 22 -16.49 1.41 38.90
CA VAL A 22 -15.62 2.59 38.77
C VAL A 22 -14.22 2.18 38.30
N VAL A 23 -13.64 1.12 38.85
CA VAL A 23 -12.33 0.61 38.41
C VAL A 23 -12.38 0.15 36.96
N LEU A 24 -13.40 -0.61 36.56
CA LEU A 24 -13.57 -1.03 35.16
C LEU A 24 -13.73 0.18 34.23
N LEU A 25 -14.47 1.20 34.65
CA LEU A 25 -14.61 2.45 33.88
C LEU A 25 -13.27 3.19 33.73
N LEU A 26 -12.49 3.29 34.82
CA LEU A 26 -11.16 3.91 34.76
C LEU A 26 -10.22 3.15 33.81
N ILE A 27 -10.23 1.83 33.85
CA ILE A 27 -9.47 0.98 32.92
C ILE A 27 -9.95 1.23 31.49
N ALA A 28 -11.26 1.27 31.25
CA ALA A 28 -11.82 1.56 29.92
C ALA A 28 -11.38 2.92 29.39
N VAL A 29 -11.43 3.95 30.23
CA VAL A 29 -11.01 5.32 29.86
C VAL A 29 -9.51 5.37 29.57
N PHE A 30 -8.69 4.73 30.41
CA PHE A 30 -7.23 4.68 30.24
C PHE A 30 -6.85 3.99 28.92
N PHE A 31 -7.33 2.78 28.68
CA PHE A 31 -7.03 2.08 27.44
C PHE A 31 -7.75 2.70 26.23
N GLY A 32 -8.98 3.24 26.43
CA GLY A 32 -9.70 3.98 25.41
C GLY A 32 -8.94 5.21 24.91
N TYR A 33 -8.23 5.92 25.80
CA TYR A 33 -7.36 7.02 25.40
C TYR A 33 -6.19 6.57 24.52
N HIS A 34 -5.61 5.38 24.79
CA HIS A 34 -4.48 4.83 24.03
C HIS A 34 -4.88 4.15 22.72
N THR A 35 -6.19 3.95 22.44
CA THR A 35 -6.61 3.42 21.13
C THR A 35 -6.28 4.35 19.97
N LYS A 36 -6.13 5.67 20.21
CA LYS A 36 -5.67 6.63 19.21
C LYS A 36 -4.25 6.36 18.69
N ASP A 37 -3.42 5.70 19.52
CA ASP A 37 -2.03 5.38 19.22
C ASP A 37 -1.91 4.02 18.49
N PHE A 38 -3.04 3.32 18.30
CA PHE A 38 -3.09 2.07 17.54
C PHE A 38 -2.74 2.31 16.06
N LYS A 39 -1.75 1.59 15.56
CA LYS A 39 -1.28 1.70 14.18
C LYS A 39 -1.45 0.39 13.44
N LEU A 40 -2.16 0.45 12.31
CA LEU A 40 -2.20 -0.64 11.34
C LEU A 40 -1.05 -0.42 10.35
N ASP A 41 -0.09 -1.35 10.31
CA ASP A 41 0.98 -1.34 9.30
C ASP A 41 0.52 -2.08 8.05
N ALA A 42 0.23 -1.31 7.04
CA ALA A 42 -0.20 -1.78 5.74
C ALA A 42 0.84 -1.44 4.66
N SER A 43 2.09 -1.26 5.05
CA SER A 43 3.18 -1.05 4.10
C SER A 43 3.37 -2.28 3.21
N ALA A 44 3.83 -2.05 1.96
CA ALA A 44 4.23 -3.13 1.07
C ALA A 44 5.31 -4.03 1.72
N ASP A 45 6.17 -3.45 2.57
CA ASP A 45 7.19 -4.17 3.34
C ASP A 45 6.57 -5.14 4.36
N SER A 46 5.39 -4.84 4.93
CA SER A 46 4.68 -5.71 5.87
C SER A 46 4.03 -6.93 5.22
N LEU A 47 3.88 -6.91 3.89
CA LEU A 47 3.37 -8.01 3.08
C LEU A 47 4.46 -9.04 2.73
N LEU A 48 5.73 -8.72 2.99
CA LEU A 48 6.87 -9.56 2.65
C LEU A 48 7.34 -10.34 3.88
N LEU A 49 7.54 -11.65 3.72
CA LEU A 49 8.10 -12.52 4.76
C LEU A 49 9.57 -12.13 5.02
N GLU A 50 9.85 -11.61 6.22
CA GLU A 50 11.24 -11.39 6.65
C GLU A 50 11.96 -12.75 6.75
N GLY A 51 12.92 -13.00 5.87
CA GLY A 51 13.68 -14.25 5.85
C GLY A 51 13.68 -14.95 4.50
N ASP A 52 12.79 -14.55 3.60
CA ASP A 52 12.73 -15.05 2.23
C ASP A 52 14.06 -14.76 1.51
N ILE A 53 14.57 -15.80 0.82
CA ILE A 53 15.82 -15.73 0.05
C ILE A 53 15.66 -14.78 -1.14
N ASP A 54 14.52 -14.82 -1.81
CA ASP A 54 14.23 -13.98 -2.96
C ASP A 54 14.13 -12.50 -2.57
N LEU A 55 13.57 -12.22 -1.38
CA LEU A 55 13.55 -10.86 -0.83
C LEU A 55 14.96 -10.33 -0.55
N LYS A 56 15.87 -11.18 -0.07
CA LYS A 56 17.29 -10.79 0.14
C LYS A 56 17.98 -10.47 -1.18
N VAL A 57 17.73 -11.27 -2.22
CA VAL A 57 18.24 -11.03 -3.57
C VAL A 57 17.66 -9.74 -4.14
N PHE A 58 16.35 -9.55 -4.04
CA PHE A 58 15.69 -8.32 -4.48
C PHE A 58 16.25 -7.07 -3.79
N ARG A 59 16.42 -7.09 -2.47
CA ARG A 59 17.01 -5.97 -1.71
C ARG A 59 18.44 -5.68 -2.16
N LYS A 60 19.25 -6.71 -2.41
CA LYS A 60 20.63 -6.55 -2.90
C LYS A 60 20.68 -5.95 -4.31
N ILE A 61 19.77 -6.34 -5.19
CA ILE A 61 19.62 -5.76 -6.53
C ILE A 61 19.18 -4.30 -6.41
N HIS A 62 18.18 -4.02 -5.59
CA HIS A 62 17.66 -2.67 -5.38
C HIS A 62 18.69 -1.71 -4.72
N GLU A 63 19.56 -2.22 -3.84
CA GLU A 63 20.70 -1.44 -3.31
C GLU A 63 21.70 -1.08 -4.39
N ARG A 64 21.91 -1.97 -5.36
CA ARG A 64 22.87 -1.75 -6.46
C ARG A 64 22.28 -0.92 -7.60
N TYR A 65 21.00 -1.09 -7.84
CA TYR A 65 20.22 -0.42 -8.89
C TYR A 65 18.98 0.21 -8.27
N PRO A 66 19.09 1.36 -7.62
CA PRO A 66 17.93 2.05 -7.07
C PRO A 66 16.92 2.30 -8.18
N SER A 67 15.70 1.88 -7.97
CA SER A 67 14.58 2.14 -8.87
C SER A 67 13.49 2.85 -8.09
N SER A 68 12.90 3.88 -8.69
CA SER A 68 11.73 4.56 -8.16
C SER A 68 10.55 3.59 -8.10
N ASP A 69 9.63 3.82 -7.18
CA ASP A 69 8.35 3.12 -7.19
C ASP A 69 7.63 3.38 -8.52
N LEU A 70 7.04 2.32 -9.07
CA LEU A 70 6.42 2.34 -10.39
C LEU A 70 4.92 2.12 -10.27
N LEU A 71 4.13 2.99 -10.91
CA LEU A 71 2.74 2.73 -11.24
C LEU A 71 2.62 2.39 -12.72
N ILE A 72 1.68 1.54 -13.05
CA ILE A 72 1.45 1.07 -14.42
C ILE A 72 0.00 1.33 -14.77
N VAL A 73 -0.22 2.06 -15.86
CA VAL A 73 -1.55 2.19 -16.46
C VAL A 73 -1.58 1.38 -17.74
N THR A 74 -2.42 0.36 -17.81
CA THR A 74 -2.63 -0.38 -19.05
C THR A 74 -3.75 0.26 -19.84
N TYR A 75 -3.60 0.32 -21.16
CA TYR A 75 -4.59 0.85 -22.09
C TYR A 75 -4.81 -0.13 -23.23
N THR A 76 -6.03 -0.66 -23.30
CA THR A 76 -6.51 -1.52 -24.39
C THR A 76 -7.57 -0.74 -25.17
N PRO A 77 -7.22 -0.08 -26.28
CA PRO A 77 -8.18 0.70 -27.05
C PRO A 77 -9.21 -0.20 -27.75
N ASP A 78 -10.40 0.35 -28.02
CA ASP A 78 -11.44 -0.33 -28.81
C ASP A 78 -11.04 -0.49 -30.29
N LYS A 79 -10.06 0.27 -30.75
CA LYS A 79 -9.53 0.27 -32.12
C LYS A 79 -8.09 -0.28 -32.13
N ASP A 80 -7.52 -0.51 -33.33
CA ASP A 80 -6.12 -0.91 -33.43
C ASP A 80 -5.22 0.08 -32.67
N LEU A 81 -4.34 -0.45 -31.81
CA LEU A 81 -3.48 0.33 -30.92
C LEU A 81 -2.60 1.33 -31.68
N PHE A 82 -2.18 0.98 -32.91
CA PHE A 82 -1.30 1.82 -33.73
C PHE A 82 -2.07 2.81 -34.63
N SER A 83 -3.41 2.86 -34.51
CA SER A 83 -4.24 3.85 -35.22
C SER A 83 -4.17 5.23 -34.57
N ASP A 84 -4.44 6.30 -35.36
CA ASP A 84 -4.55 7.66 -34.82
C ASP A 84 -5.64 7.79 -33.75
N GLN A 85 -6.71 7.01 -33.90
CA GLN A 85 -7.83 7.00 -32.95
C GLN A 85 -7.44 6.47 -31.58
N ALA A 86 -6.42 5.59 -31.48
CA ALA A 86 -5.90 5.07 -30.24
C ALA A 86 -4.70 5.88 -29.70
N LEU A 87 -3.79 6.31 -30.59
CA LEU A 87 -2.57 7.03 -30.19
C LEU A 87 -2.85 8.46 -29.71
N LYS A 88 -3.87 9.13 -30.25
CA LYS A 88 -4.23 10.49 -29.83
C LYS A 88 -4.72 10.58 -28.39
N PRO A 89 -5.68 9.76 -27.93
CA PRO A 89 -6.05 9.67 -26.51
C PRO A 89 -4.88 9.26 -25.61
N LEU A 90 -4.04 8.30 -26.04
CA LEU A 90 -2.86 7.89 -25.32
C LEU A 90 -1.89 9.05 -25.06
N LYS A 91 -1.63 9.86 -26.09
CA LYS A 91 -0.79 11.07 -26.00
C LYS A 91 -1.36 12.09 -25.01
N GLN A 92 -2.67 12.32 -25.05
CA GLN A 92 -3.35 13.23 -24.13
C GLN A 92 -3.25 12.72 -22.69
N LEU A 93 -3.59 11.44 -22.46
CA LEU A 93 -3.49 10.79 -21.16
C LEU A 93 -2.06 10.89 -20.58
N ARG A 94 -1.05 10.56 -21.40
CA ARG A 94 0.37 10.73 -20.99
C ARG A 94 0.66 12.17 -20.57
N GLY A 95 0.15 13.15 -21.32
CA GLY A 95 0.35 14.57 -21.02
C GLY A 95 -0.32 15.03 -19.73
N GLU A 96 -1.47 14.46 -19.37
CA GLU A 96 -2.15 14.75 -18.11
C GLU A 96 -1.46 14.05 -16.93
N LEU A 97 -1.06 12.81 -17.08
CA LEU A 97 -0.34 12.06 -16.05
C LEU A 97 1.03 12.69 -15.72
N LYS A 98 1.73 13.28 -16.70
CA LYS A 98 2.98 14.03 -16.47
C LYS A 98 2.80 15.30 -15.61
N LYS A 99 1.59 15.80 -15.44
CA LYS A 99 1.31 16.98 -14.61
C LYS A 99 1.10 16.65 -13.13
N VAL A 100 0.98 15.37 -12.79
CA VAL A 100 0.83 14.93 -11.40
C VAL A 100 2.16 15.13 -10.69
N ALA A 101 2.16 15.87 -9.58
CA ALA A 101 3.38 16.30 -8.90
C ALA A 101 4.27 15.16 -8.42
N SER A 102 3.68 14.01 -8.07
CA SER A 102 4.40 12.80 -7.64
C SER A 102 4.93 11.94 -8.78
N VAL A 103 4.59 12.28 -10.03
CA VAL A 103 5.05 11.55 -11.23
C VAL A 103 6.24 12.26 -11.84
N GLU A 104 7.40 11.62 -11.79
CA GLU A 104 8.64 12.14 -12.37
C GLU A 104 8.74 11.84 -13.86
N THR A 105 8.37 10.60 -14.25
CA THR A 105 8.46 10.14 -15.64
C THR A 105 7.22 9.39 -16.05
N VAL A 106 6.81 9.53 -17.30
CA VAL A 106 5.78 8.69 -17.94
C VAL A 106 6.36 8.17 -19.23
N PHE A 107 6.55 6.85 -19.32
CA PHE A 107 7.08 6.18 -20.49
C PHE A 107 5.99 5.31 -21.13
N THR A 108 5.84 5.40 -22.45
CA THR A 108 4.81 4.72 -23.24
C THR A 108 5.39 4.22 -24.56
N ILE A 109 4.59 3.51 -25.35
CA ILE A 109 4.99 3.16 -26.75
C ILE A 109 5.31 4.38 -27.60
N LEU A 110 4.78 5.58 -27.25
CA LEU A 110 5.07 6.82 -27.97
C LEU A 110 6.49 7.32 -27.74
N ASP A 111 7.10 6.94 -26.59
CA ASP A 111 8.44 7.35 -26.19
C ASP A 111 9.49 6.28 -26.55
N ALA A 112 9.04 5.09 -26.98
CA ALA A 112 9.94 3.97 -27.30
C ALA A 112 10.83 4.30 -28.51
N PRO A 113 12.18 4.19 -28.36
CA PRO A 113 13.11 4.33 -29.48
C PRO A 113 12.86 3.28 -30.58
N LEU A 114 12.72 3.74 -31.80
CA LEU A 114 12.53 2.90 -32.99
C LEU A 114 13.79 2.96 -33.86
N VAL A 115 14.59 1.90 -33.80
CA VAL A 115 15.89 1.84 -34.48
C VAL A 115 15.76 1.20 -35.86
N LYS A 116 14.89 0.20 -36.00
CA LYS A 116 14.74 -0.58 -37.25
C LYS A 116 13.70 0.02 -38.20
N SER A 117 12.72 0.73 -37.67
CA SER A 117 11.59 1.30 -38.42
C SER A 117 11.87 2.67 -39.01
N SER A 118 13.03 3.23 -38.73
CA SER A 118 13.46 4.54 -39.16
C SER A 118 14.46 4.41 -40.32
N ASP A 119 14.26 5.18 -41.37
CA ASP A 119 15.23 5.28 -42.47
C ASP A 119 16.38 6.28 -42.16
N VAL A 120 16.45 6.77 -40.91
CA VAL A 120 17.48 7.72 -40.44
C VAL A 120 18.79 6.98 -40.15
N PRO A 121 19.96 7.48 -40.64
CA PRO A 121 21.25 6.89 -40.34
C PRO A 121 21.55 6.86 -38.82
N LEU A 122 22.19 5.80 -38.32
CA LEU A 122 22.54 5.64 -36.91
C LEU A 122 23.33 6.83 -36.32
N THR A 123 24.09 7.53 -37.15
CA THR A 123 24.84 8.73 -36.74
C THR A 123 23.94 9.92 -36.39
N GLU A 124 22.78 10.02 -37.02
CA GLU A 124 21.80 11.08 -36.76
C GLU A 124 20.85 10.71 -35.63
N MET A 125 20.61 9.41 -35.39
CA MET A 125 19.81 8.92 -34.29
C MET A 125 20.32 9.31 -32.89
N ILE A 126 21.61 9.62 -32.76
CA ILE A 126 22.19 10.08 -31.49
C ILE A 126 21.62 11.43 -31.07
N HIS A 127 21.26 12.29 -32.01
CA HIS A 127 20.71 13.62 -31.73
C HIS A 127 19.21 13.69 -31.78
N ASP A 128 18.55 12.79 -32.52
CA ASP A 128 17.12 12.80 -32.70
C ASP A 128 16.55 11.37 -32.81
N ILE A 129 16.28 10.77 -31.66
CA ILE A 129 15.81 9.38 -31.55
C ILE A 129 14.41 9.26 -32.20
N PRO A 130 14.25 8.40 -33.22
CA PRO A 130 12.94 8.16 -33.83
C PRO A 130 11.96 7.51 -32.85
N SER A 131 10.72 7.96 -32.84
CA SER A 131 9.63 7.40 -32.02
C SER A 131 8.29 7.50 -32.77
N LEU A 132 7.27 6.81 -32.29
CA LEU A 132 5.93 6.82 -32.92
C LEU A 132 5.29 8.22 -33.06
N GLU A 133 5.78 9.20 -32.31
CA GLU A 133 5.27 10.58 -32.40
C GLU A 133 5.86 11.39 -33.54
N LYS A 134 6.97 10.94 -34.11
CA LYS A 134 7.64 11.70 -35.16
C LYS A 134 6.98 11.51 -36.53
N PRO A 135 6.95 12.56 -37.34
CA PRO A 135 6.44 12.46 -38.71
C PRO A 135 7.35 11.54 -39.54
N GLY A 136 6.75 10.81 -40.49
CA GLY A 136 7.49 9.95 -41.41
C GLY A 136 7.81 8.53 -40.90
N ILE A 137 7.39 8.16 -39.73
CA ILE A 137 7.54 6.80 -39.22
C ILE A 137 6.50 5.87 -39.84
N ASP A 138 6.96 4.78 -40.46
CA ASP A 138 6.09 3.70 -40.94
C ASP A 138 5.55 2.91 -39.73
N ARG A 139 4.25 3.07 -39.48
CA ARG A 139 3.58 2.43 -38.34
C ARG A 139 3.54 0.91 -38.41
N ALA A 140 3.53 0.34 -39.61
CA ALA A 140 3.54 -1.11 -39.77
C ALA A 140 4.90 -1.68 -39.36
N LYS A 141 5.99 -1.04 -39.79
CA LYS A 141 7.35 -1.39 -39.37
C LYS A 141 7.54 -1.15 -37.87
N ALA A 142 7.05 -0.03 -37.34
CA ALA A 142 7.12 0.28 -35.92
C ALA A 142 6.37 -0.74 -35.05
N LYS A 143 5.19 -1.17 -35.50
CA LYS A 143 4.42 -2.25 -34.85
C LYS A 143 5.22 -3.54 -34.82
N ASP A 144 5.79 -3.93 -35.95
CA ASP A 144 6.61 -5.15 -36.05
C ASP A 144 7.84 -5.07 -35.14
N GLU A 145 8.53 -3.93 -35.14
CA GLU A 145 9.70 -3.70 -34.25
C GLU A 145 9.35 -3.79 -32.77
N LEU A 146 8.25 -3.16 -32.33
CA LEU A 146 7.83 -3.18 -30.93
C LEU A 146 7.38 -4.58 -30.49
N LEU A 147 6.65 -5.31 -31.35
CA LEU A 147 6.16 -6.66 -31.04
C LEU A 147 7.27 -7.73 -31.04
N ASN A 148 8.33 -7.53 -31.79
CA ASN A 148 9.47 -8.44 -31.89
C ASN A 148 10.68 -7.98 -31.04
N SER A 149 10.59 -6.85 -30.36
CA SER A 149 11.66 -6.36 -29.49
C SER A 149 11.73 -7.14 -28.19
N PRO A 150 12.89 -7.66 -27.80
CA PRO A 150 13.05 -8.32 -26.49
C PRO A 150 12.92 -7.34 -25.30
N ILE A 151 12.96 -6.03 -25.56
CA ILE A 151 12.86 -4.98 -24.53
C ILE A 151 11.42 -4.52 -24.35
N TYR A 152 10.66 -4.39 -25.44
CA TYR A 152 9.34 -3.74 -25.41
C TYR A 152 8.18 -4.73 -25.36
N ARG A 153 8.37 -5.90 -25.96
CA ARG A 153 7.35 -6.97 -25.94
C ARG A 153 7.10 -7.41 -24.50
N GLU A 154 5.83 -7.51 -24.14
CA GLU A 154 5.35 -7.91 -22.80
C GLU A 154 5.78 -6.96 -21.67
N LEU A 155 6.49 -5.85 -21.97
CA LEU A 155 6.78 -4.80 -21.01
C LEU A 155 5.89 -3.57 -21.25
N ILE A 156 5.89 -3.01 -22.47
CA ILE A 156 5.09 -1.83 -22.81
C ILE A 156 4.03 -2.11 -23.87
N VAL A 157 4.11 -3.24 -24.56
CA VAL A 157 3.13 -3.70 -25.54
C VAL A 157 2.88 -5.20 -25.32
N SER A 158 1.61 -5.61 -25.32
CA SER A 158 1.22 -7.02 -25.20
C SER A 158 1.65 -7.82 -26.44
N ALA A 159 1.84 -9.13 -26.28
CA ALA A 159 2.27 -10.02 -27.36
C ALA A 159 1.32 -10.00 -28.59
N ASP A 160 0.03 -9.73 -28.38
CA ASP A 160 -0.98 -9.59 -29.43
C ASP A 160 -1.07 -8.17 -30.03
N GLY A 161 -0.30 -7.21 -29.50
CA GLY A 161 -0.26 -5.83 -29.99
C GLY A 161 -1.54 -5.03 -29.71
N ARG A 162 -2.41 -5.49 -28.82
CA ARG A 162 -3.70 -4.84 -28.53
C ARG A 162 -3.66 -3.91 -27.32
N THR A 163 -2.77 -4.17 -26.37
CA THR A 163 -2.66 -3.44 -25.10
C THR A 163 -1.29 -2.77 -24.99
N THR A 164 -1.26 -1.56 -24.49
CA THR A 164 -0.02 -0.86 -24.14
C THR A 164 0.00 -0.50 -22.65
N ALA A 165 1.20 -0.39 -22.10
CA ALA A 165 1.44 0.10 -20.76
C ALA A 165 2.01 1.52 -20.78
N LEU A 166 1.52 2.37 -19.88
CA LEU A 166 2.14 3.62 -19.50
C LEU A 166 2.85 3.36 -18.17
N LEU A 167 4.16 3.48 -18.15
CA LEU A 167 4.99 3.30 -16.96
C LEU A 167 5.21 4.67 -16.30
N LEU A 168 4.67 4.83 -15.09
CA LEU A 168 4.77 6.07 -14.31
C LEU A 168 5.82 5.88 -13.23
N GLY A 169 7.00 6.48 -13.40
CA GLY A 169 8.02 6.56 -12.36
C GLY A 169 7.62 7.63 -11.35
N LEU A 170 7.56 7.27 -10.08
CA LEU A 170 7.25 8.20 -9.00
C LEU A 170 8.51 8.91 -8.53
N VAL A 171 8.35 10.15 -8.04
CA VAL A 171 9.45 10.92 -7.45
C VAL A 171 10.07 10.14 -6.29
N GLU A 172 11.40 10.04 -6.31
CA GLU A 172 12.14 9.35 -5.27
C GLU A 172 12.33 10.23 -4.04
N GLU A 173 11.83 9.76 -2.90
CA GLU A 173 11.98 10.44 -1.60
C GLU A 173 13.34 10.10 -0.97
N GLN A 174 14.39 10.82 -1.39
CA GLN A 174 15.79 10.55 -0.98
C GLN A 174 15.96 10.53 0.54
N GLN A 175 15.30 11.43 1.28
CA GLN A 175 15.39 11.48 2.73
C GLN A 175 14.81 10.23 3.39
N TYR A 176 13.66 9.78 2.92
CA TYR A 176 13.02 8.56 3.38
C TYR A 176 13.88 7.33 3.10
N ASN A 177 14.46 7.23 1.91
CA ASN A 177 15.35 6.12 1.55
C ASN A 177 16.60 6.07 2.44
N LYS A 178 17.19 7.22 2.81
CA LYS A 178 18.31 7.29 3.76
C LYS A 178 17.89 6.80 5.15
N LEU A 179 16.73 7.22 5.64
CA LEU A 179 16.19 6.77 6.93
C LEU A 179 15.95 5.25 6.92
N ARG A 180 15.32 4.72 5.86
CA ARG A 180 15.08 3.28 5.67
C ARG A 180 16.37 2.47 5.69
N GLN A 181 17.38 2.88 4.96
CA GLN A 181 18.67 2.19 4.91
C GLN A 181 19.39 2.22 6.26
N THR A 182 19.40 3.37 6.93
CA THR A 182 20.07 3.51 8.24
C THR A 182 19.38 2.67 9.30
N ARG A 183 18.04 2.68 9.34
CA ARG A 183 17.21 1.82 10.20
C ARG A 183 17.47 0.34 9.94
N SER A 184 17.50 -0.08 8.68
CA SER A 184 17.77 -1.47 8.30
C SER A 184 19.15 -1.94 8.75
N LYS A 185 20.18 -1.12 8.58
CA LYS A 185 21.55 -1.42 9.06
C LYS A 185 21.63 -1.57 10.58
N LEU A 186 21.00 -0.66 11.33
CA LEU A 186 20.98 -0.72 12.79
C LEU A 186 20.18 -1.93 13.31
N ARG A 187 19.04 -2.26 12.72
CA ARG A 187 18.25 -3.45 13.05
C ARG A 187 19.01 -4.75 12.73
N ALA A 188 19.69 -4.81 11.59
CA ALA A 188 20.55 -5.95 11.25
C ALA A 188 21.70 -6.13 12.26
N LYS A 189 22.34 -5.03 12.67
CA LYS A 189 23.37 -5.05 13.71
C LYS A 189 22.81 -5.49 15.07
N GLN A 190 21.62 -5.02 15.43
CA GLN A 190 20.94 -5.42 16.66
C GLN A 190 20.71 -6.93 16.75
N ARG A 191 20.29 -7.55 15.63
CA ARG A 191 20.07 -9.01 15.55
C ARG A 191 21.36 -9.82 15.60
N ASN A 192 22.43 -9.32 15.01
CA ASN A 192 23.65 -10.11 14.84
C ASN A 192 24.68 -9.91 15.95
N SER A 193 24.84 -8.71 16.49
CA SER A 193 25.93 -8.37 17.44
C SER A 193 25.52 -7.49 18.60
N GLY A 194 24.24 -7.09 18.66
CA GLY A 194 23.75 -6.14 19.65
C GLY A 194 24.12 -4.70 19.32
N LEU A 195 23.51 -3.76 20.02
CA LEU A 195 23.74 -2.31 19.85
C LEU A 195 24.34 -1.72 21.14
N SER A 196 25.26 -0.80 20.99
CA SER A 196 25.70 0.08 22.07
C SER A 196 24.57 1.02 22.51
N GLN A 197 24.70 1.63 23.69
CA GLN A 197 23.68 2.57 24.21
C GLN A 197 23.42 3.75 23.26
N LYS A 198 24.48 4.31 22.66
CA LYS A 198 24.34 5.39 21.66
C LYS A 198 23.60 4.93 20.39
N GLU A 199 23.86 3.71 19.94
CA GLU A 199 23.20 3.15 18.75
C GLU A 199 21.73 2.83 19.02
N ARG A 200 21.36 2.41 20.22
CA ARG A 200 19.96 2.22 20.63
C ARG A 200 19.20 3.54 20.59
N GLN A 201 19.74 4.59 21.19
CA GLN A 201 19.13 5.93 21.13
C GLN A 201 19.02 6.46 19.69
N SER A 202 20.04 6.20 18.86
CA SER A 202 19.99 6.55 17.45
C SER A 202 18.92 5.76 16.70
N LEU A 203 18.75 4.48 16.99
CA LEU A 203 17.70 3.65 16.38
C LEU A 203 16.30 4.16 16.76
N GLU A 204 16.03 4.43 18.04
CA GLU A 204 14.75 4.97 18.51
C GLU A 204 14.40 6.29 17.82
N ARG A 205 15.37 7.21 17.67
CA ARG A 205 15.16 8.46 16.96
C ARG A 205 14.86 8.22 15.47
N ILE A 206 15.67 7.38 14.80
CA ILE A 206 15.49 7.07 13.38
C ILE A 206 14.16 6.35 13.13
N GLU A 207 13.72 5.48 14.07
CA GLU A 207 12.42 4.83 13.96
C GLU A 207 11.28 5.85 14.03
N THR A 208 11.36 6.82 14.92
CA THR A 208 10.36 7.89 15.02
C THR A 208 10.33 8.76 13.75
N GLU A 209 11.50 9.19 13.29
CA GLU A 209 11.61 9.99 12.05
C GLU A 209 11.13 9.20 10.82
N TYR A 210 11.49 7.91 10.73
CA TYR A 210 11.03 7.02 9.67
C TYR A 210 9.52 6.85 9.68
N ASP A 211 8.91 6.63 10.85
CA ASP A 211 7.46 6.44 10.97
C ASP A 211 6.68 7.67 10.55
N GLN A 212 7.15 8.87 10.93
CA GLN A 212 6.53 10.13 10.53
C GLN A 212 6.64 10.36 9.01
N ALA A 213 7.85 10.14 8.45
CA ALA A 213 8.05 10.26 7.01
C ALA A 213 7.24 9.23 6.23
N HIS A 214 7.20 7.99 6.70
CA HIS A 214 6.43 6.90 6.10
C HIS A 214 4.93 7.19 6.06
N GLU A 215 4.38 7.69 7.16
CA GLU A 215 2.95 8.04 7.24
C GLU A 215 2.62 9.21 6.28
N ALA A 216 3.47 10.24 6.24
CA ALA A 216 3.30 11.37 5.32
C ALA A 216 3.33 10.92 3.85
N ILE A 217 4.31 10.10 3.47
CA ILE A 217 4.45 9.57 2.11
C ILE A 217 3.26 8.69 1.73
N ASN A 218 2.82 7.79 2.60
CA ASN A 218 1.68 6.92 2.32
C ASN A 218 0.37 7.71 2.17
N ASN A 219 0.17 8.76 2.98
CA ASN A 219 -0.98 9.64 2.83
C ASN A 219 -0.94 10.40 1.50
N GLN A 220 0.21 10.92 1.11
CA GLN A 220 0.37 11.59 -0.18
C GLN A 220 0.14 10.63 -1.34
N ARG A 221 0.75 9.42 -1.32
CA ARG A 221 0.57 8.39 -2.35
C ARG A 221 -0.89 8.00 -2.55
N ARG A 222 -1.66 7.88 -1.47
CA ARG A 222 -3.09 7.59 -1.55
C ARG A 222 -3.84 8.68 -2.30
N LEU A 223 -3.53 9.96 -2.04
CA LEU A 223 -4.12 11.10 -2.76
C LEU A 223 -3.72 11.09 -4.23
N ASP A 224 -2.46 10.81 -4.52
CA ASP A 224 -1.94 10.73 -5.88
C ASP A 224 -2.57 9.59 -6.67
N ILE A 225 -2.72 8.40 -6.07
CA ILE A 225 -3.41 7.25 -6.68
C ILE A 225 -4.86 7.59 -6.99
N ALA A 226 -5.58 8.26 -6.07
CA ALA A 226 -6.94 8.70 -6.29
C ALA A 226 -7.00 9.71 -7.45
N HIS A 227 -6.11 10.69 -7.46
CA HIS A 227 -6.02 11.69 -8.54
C HIS A 227 -5.69 11.06 -9.90
N ILE A 228 -4.76 10.10 -9.95
CA ILE A 228 -4.46 9.35 -11.18
C ILE A 228 -5.69 8.57 -11.67
N ARG A 229 -6.48 7.97 -10.77
CA ARG A 229 -7.75 7.30 -11.12
C ARG A 229 -8.76 8.29 -11.74
N ASP A 230 -8.88 9.47 -11.16
CA ASP A 230 -9.75 10.53 -11.69
C ASP A 230 -9.31 11.00 -13.09
N ILE A 231 -7.99 11.08 -13.34
CA ILE A 231 -7.43 11.39 -14.67
C ILE A 231 -7.74 10.28 -15.67
N ILE A 232 -7.66 9.02 -15.28
CA ILE A 232 -7.88 7.87 -16.18
C ILE A 232 -9.36 7.73 -16.56
N GLU A 233 -10.28 8.05 -15.67
CA GLU A 233 -11.72 7.78 -15.82
C GLU A 233 -12.33 8.32 -17.12
N PRO A 234 -12.09 9.57 -17.56
CA PRO A 234 -12.61 10.08 -18.82
C PRO A 234 -12.12 9.33 -20.07
N TYR A 235 -10.96 8.68 -19.98
CA TYR A 235 -10.35 7.95 -21.10
C TYR A 235 -10.94 6.56 -21.29
N ARG A 236 -11.71 6.02 -20.33
CA ARG A 236 -12.42 4.73 -20.44
C ARG A 236 -13.41 4.68 -21.62
N ARG A 237 -13.83 5.81 -22.12
CA ARG A 237 -14.65 5.91 -23.37
C ARG A 237 -13.87 5.53 -24.64
N HIS A 238 -12.56 5.41 -24.59
CA HIS A 238 -11.71 5.07 -25.72
C HIS A 238 -11.15 3.65 -25.65
N GLY A 239 -11.43 2.93 -24.57
CA GLY A 239 -10.96 1.58 -24.34
C GLY A 239 -10.91 1.22 -22.84
N VAL A 240 -10.40 0.04 -22.57
CA VAL A 240 -10.27 -0.47 -21.19
C VAL A 240 -8.96 0.01 -20.59
N LEU A 241 -9.03 0.63 -19.41
CA LEU A 241 -7.87 1.09 -18.67
C LEU A 241 -7.86 0.47 -17.26
N TYR A 242 -6.69 0.01 -16.84
CA TYR A 242 -6.43 -0.42 -15.47
C TYR A 242 -5.21 0.29 -14.91
N LEU A 243 -5.29 0.65 -13.64
CA LEU A 243 -4.15 1.12 -12.85
C LEU A 243 -3.61 -0.05 -12.05
N GLY A 244 -2.31 -0.24 -12.02
CA GLY A 244 -1.58 -1.27 -11.29
C GLY A 244 -0.29 -0.72 -10.69
N GLY A 245 0.44 -1.59 -10.01
CA GLY A 245 1.71 -1.26 -9.37
C GLY A 245 1.69 -1.52 -7.87
N VAL A 246 2.87 -1.78 -7.29
CA VAL A 246 2.99 -2.14 -5.87
C VAL A 246 2.38 -1.08 -4.93
N PRO A 247 2.60 0.24 -5.15
CA PRO A 247 2.00 1.26 -4.29
C PRO A 247 0.47 1.24 -4.31
N MET A 248 -0.12 1.00 -5.49
CA MET A 248 -1.58 0.93 -5.64
C MET A 248 -2.15 -0.32 -4.96
N ILE A 249 -1.50 -1.48 -5.13
CA ILE A 249 -1.92 -2.73 -4.48
C ILE A 249 -1.90 -2.57 -2.96
N ALA A 250 -0.86 -1.95 -2.41
CA ALA A 250 -0.75 -1.70 -0.99
C ALA A 250 -1.90 -0.80 -0.48
N ASP A 251 -2.21 0.29 -1.18
CA ASP A 251 -3.31 1.19 -0.84
C ASP A 251 -4.68 0.49 -0.89
N ASP A 252 -4.93 -0.28 -1.96
CA ASP A 252 -6.18 -1.04 -2.11
C ASP A 252 -6.33 -2.11 -1.02
N MET A 253 -5.27 -2.83 -0.66
CA MET A 253 -5.31 -3.82 0.43
C MET A 253 -5.72 -3.19 1.76
N VAL A 254 -5.15 -2.04 2.12
CA VAL A 254 -5.53 -1.29 3.33
C VAL A 254 -7.01 -0.92 3.28
N SER A 255 -7.43 -0.36 2.16
CA SER A 255 -8.80 0.09 1.95
C SER A 255 -9.80 -1.08 2.04
N PHE A 256 -9.46 -2.21 1.42
CA PHE A 256 -10.29 -3.42 1.47
C PHE A 256 -10.37 -4.00 2.88
N VAL A 257 -9.23 -4.16 3.56
CA VAL A 257 -9.21 -4.67 4.94
C VAL A 257 -10.04 -3.79 5.86
N ARG A 258 -9.90 -2.47 5.74
CA ARG A 258 -10.71 -1.53 6.53
C ARG A 258 -12.21 -1.68 6.25
N LYS A 259 -12.58 -1.79 4.97
CA LYS A 259 -13.98 -1.99 4.55
C LYS A 259 -14.52 -3.32 5.05
N ASP A 260 -13.74 -4.39 4.92
CA ASP A 260 -14.10 -5.72 5.37
C ASP A 260 -14.29 -5.78 6.88
N LEU A 261 -13.41 -5.17 7.66
CA LEU A 261 -13.56 -5.08 9.12
C LEU A 261 -14.86 -4.39 9.51
N VAL A 262 -15.25 -3.31 8.84
CA VAL A 262 -16.51 -2.61 9.11
C VAL A 262 -17.70 -3.45 8.70
N ILE A 263 -17.69 -4.04 7.50
CA ILE A 263 -18.81 -4.84 6.99
C ILE A 263 -18.98 -6.12 7.82
N PHE A 264 -17.90 -6.92 7.96
CA PHE A 264 -17.93 -8.15 8.74
C PHE A 264 -18.26 -7.91 10.20
N GLY A 265 -17.61 -6.91 10.80
CA GLY A 265 -17.88 -6.53 12.19
C GLY A 265 -19.34 -6.15 12.41
N SER A 266 -19.94 -5.38 11.48
CA SER A 266 -21.37 -5.01 11.55
C SER A 266 -22.27 -6.22 11.37
N VAL A 267 -22.00 -7.09 10.41
CA VAL A 267 -22.80 -8.31 10.16
C VAL A 267 -22.76 -9.25 11.36
N VAL A 268 -21.56 -9.50 11.90
CA VAL A 268 -21.40 -10.36 13.10
C VAL A 268 -22.11 -9.75 14.30
N LEU A 269 -22.00 -8.44 14.52
CA LEU A 269 -22.69 -7.75 15.61
C LEU A 269 -24.21 -7.88 15.49
N ILE A 270 -24.78 -7.64 14.31
CA ILE A 270 -26.21 -7.77 14.06
C ILE A 270 -26.65 -9.22 14.27
N PHE A 271 -25.88 -10.19 13.76
CA PHE A 271 -26.17 -11.60 13.95
C PHE A 271 -26.19 -11.99 15.45
N LEU A 272 -25.19 -11.54 16.22
CA LEU A 272 -25.13 -11.76 17.67
C LEU A 272 -26.35 -11.16 18.39
N ILE A 273 -26.73 -9.93 18.03
CA ILE A 273 -27.92 -9.28 18.60
C ILE A 273 -29.16 -10.12 18.31
N ILE A 274 -29.36 -10.59 17.09
CA ILE A 274 -30.52 -11.42 16.69
C ILE A 274 -30.56 -12.72 17.50
N VAL A 275 -29.45 -13.44 17.57
CA VAL A 275 -29.33 -14.72 18.28
C VAL A 275 -29.56 -14.54 19.76
N LEU A 276 -28.92 -13.55 20.39
CA LEU A 276 -29.14 -13.27 21.82
C LEU A 276 -30.59 -12.86 22.12
N THR A 277 -31.23 -12.07 21.25
CA THR A 277 -32.61 -11.67 21.37
C THR A 277 -33.56 -12.87 21.26
N ALA A 278 -33.31 -13.77 20.32
CA ALA A 278 -34.10 -14.98 20.14
C ALA A 278 -34.03 -15.93 21.35
N ILE A 279 -32.84 -16.04 21.97
CA ILE A 279 -32.60 -16.94 23.11
C ILE A 279 -33.08 -16.32 24.43
N PHE A 280 -32.67 -15.12 24.75
CA PHE A 280 -32.86 -14.56 26.09
C PHE A 280 -34.10 -13.69 26.23
N ARG A 281 -34.58 -13.04 25.16
CA ARG A 281 -35.77 -12.17 25.14
C ARG A 281 -35.79 -11.03 26.19
N GLU A 282 -34.69 -10.85 26.91
CA GLU A 282 -34.50 -9.79 27.90
C GLU A 282 -33.26 -8.93 27.55
N LEU A 283 -33.44 -7.61 27.56
CA LEU A 283 -32.42 -6.65 27.15
C LEU A 283 -31.10 -6.76 27.93
N ARG A 284 -31.17 -7.10 29.21
CA ARG A 284 -30.01 -7.25 30.09
C ARG A 284 -29.05 -8.33 29.60
N TRP A 285 -29.58 -9.47 29.18
CA TRP A 285 -28.79 -10.62 28.70
C TRP A 285 -28.30 -10.46 27.26
N ILE A 286 -28.74 -9.41 26.56
CA ILE A 286 -28.24 -9.02 25.25
C ILE A 286 -27.11 -8.00 25.43
N VAL A 287 -27.36 -6.96 26.24
CA VAL A 287 -26.43 -5.83 26.38
C VAL A 287 -25.14 -6.23 27.14
N LEU A 288 -25.24 -7.03 28.20
CA LEU A 288 -24.09 -7.39 29.04
C LEU A 288 -23.00 -8.14 28.27
N PRO A 289 -23.30 -9.22 27.50
CA PRO A 289 -22.26 -9.88 26.70
C PRO A 289 -21.66 -8.98 25.63
N LEU A 290 -22.48 -8.18 24.94
CA LEU A 290 -21.98 -7.24 23.91
C LEU A 290 -21.06 -6.18 24.51
N LEU A 291 -21.43 -5.65 25.69
CA LEU A 291 -20.60 -4.68 26.40
C LEU A 291 -19.28 -5.31 26.86
N SER A 292 -19.28 -6.57 27.32
CA SER A 292 -18.08 -7.32 27.67
C SER A 292 -17.15 -7.53 26.47
N CYS A 293 -17.70 -7.91 25.30
CA CYS A 293 -16.94 -8.06 24.07
C CYS A 293 -16.34 -6.71 23.63
N PHE A 294 -17.14 -5.64 23.68
CA PHE A 294 -16.66 -4.30 23.34
C PHE A 294 -15.54 -3.84 24.28
N TYR A 295 -15.71 -4.08 25.58
CA TYR A 295 -14.72 -3.75 26.61
C TYR A 295 -13.41 -4.51 26.38
N ALA A 296 -13.47 -5.82 26.10
CA ALA A 296 -12.30 -6.62 25.79
C ALA A 296 -11.56 -6.14 24.54
N GLY A 297 -12.32 -5.80 23.47
CA GLY A 297 -11.76 -5.23 22.25
C GLY A 297 -11.09 -3.87 22.48
N LEU A 298 -11.73 -2.99 23.27
CA LEU A 298 -11.18 -1.69 23.61
C LEU A 298 -9.87 -1.81 24.41
N ILE A 299 -9.80 -2.72 25.39
CA ILE A 299 -8.56 -2.98 26.13
C ILE A 299 -7.49 -3.51 25.19
N MET A 300 -7.82 -4.48 24.34
CA MET A 300 -6.85 -5.05 23.39
C MET A 300 -6.24 -3.97 22.49
N LEU A 301 -7.08 -3.12 21.88
CA LEU A 301 -6.63 -2.01 21.04
C LEU A 301 -5.80 -0.99 21.84
N GLY A 302 -6.23 -0.69 23.06
CA GLY A 302 -5.50 0.23 23.93
C GLY A 302 -4.14 -0.30 24.37
N VAL A 303 -4.03 -1.59 24.66
CA VAL A 303 -2.74 -2.24 24.99
C VAL A 303 -1.80 -2.21 23.79
N LEU A 304 -2.30 -2.53 22.58
CA LEU A 304 -1.50 -2.47 21.36
C LEU A 304 -1.03 -1.03 21.07
N GLY A 305 -1.91 -0.04 21.28
CA GLY A 305 -1.53 1.38 21.18
C GLY A 305 -0.47 1.79 22.21
N LEU A 306 -0.63 1.37 23.46
CA LEU A 306 0.30 1.70 24.55
C LEU A 306 1.69 1.10 24.32
N ILE A 307 1.77 -0.15 23.84
CA ILE A 307 3.04 -0.84 23.54
C ILE A 307 3.65 -0.30 22.23
N GLY A 308 2.87 0.40 21.41
CA GLY A 308 3.29 0.89 20.07
C GLY A 308 3.50 -0.26 19.08
N TRP A 309 2.88 -1.42 19.31
CA TRP A 309 3.00 -2.56 18.42
C TRP A 309 2.13 -2.35 17.19
N LYS A 310 2.78 -2.29 16.04
CA LYS A 310 2.08 -2.16 14.75
C LYS A 310 1.50 -3.51 14.37
N VAL A 311 0.19 -3.55 14.16
CA VAL A 311 -0.49 -4.75 13.65
C VAL A 311 -0.34 -4.76 12.13
N THR A 312 0.30 -5.78 11.59
CA THR A 312 0.42 -5.96 10.13
C THR A 312 -0.87 -6.56 9.58
N VAL A 313 -1.17 -6.25 8.31
CA VAL A 313 -2.34 -6.81 7.59
C VAL A 313 -2.25 -8.34 7.52
N ILE A 314 -1.04 -8.85 7.42
CA ILE A 314 -0.74 -10.28 7.51
C ILE A 314 -0.07 -10.53 8.87
N SER A 315 -0.86 -10.75 9.91
CA SER A 315 -0.38 -11.12 11.24
C SER A 315 0.07 -12.58 11.28
N SER A 316 0.96 -12.96 10.40
CA SER A 316 1.47 -14.34 10.32
C SER A 316 2.90 -14.45 10.85
N ASN A 317 3.16 -13.85 12.00
CA ASN A 317 4.40 -14.14 12.76
C ASN A 317 4.13 -14.07 14.25
#